data_d5d7efc00dbf869408fa98ca8a4ada04
#
_entry.id   d5d7efc00dbf869408fa98ca8a4ada04
#
_cell.length_a   1.000
_cell.length_b   1.000
_cell.length_c   1.000
_cell.angle_alpha   90.00
_cell.angle_beta   90.00
_cell.angle_gamma   90.00
#
_symmetry.space_group_name_H-M   'P 1'
#
loop_
_entity.id
_entity.type
_entity.pdbx_description
1 polymer ?
#
loop_
_entity_poly.entity_id
_entity_poly.type
_entity_poly.pdbx_seq_one_letter_code
_entity_poly.pdbx_strand_id
1 'polypeptide(L)'
;MLLDERHERDGVTILGGEPFAQAPGLNALVKTLRLKKCPHIACYSGYTLEVLREKAVKQPAIGEVLNEVDVLIDGAYVESLSSSAELWTGSGNQRVIDLRASRKSGRIVLYS
;
A
#
# COMPACT_ATOMS: atom_id res chain seq x y z
N MET A 1 -13.20 -2.88 -0.88
CA MET A 1 -12.10 -2.23 -0.13
C MET A 1 -12.46 -2.17 1.33
N LEU A 2 -11.61 -2.66 2.20
CA LEU A 2 -11.86 -2.71 3.63
C LEU A 2 -10.87 -1.82 4.37
N LEU A 3 -11.32 -1.24 5.48
CA LEU A 3 -10.46 -0.49 6.39
C LEU A 3 -10.38 -1.22 7.72
N ASP A 4 -9.17 -1.31 8.26
CA ASP A 4 -8.98 -1.76 9.64
C ASP A 4 -8.97 -0.51 10.51
N GLU A 5 -10.08 -0.28 11.21
CA GLU A 5 -10.27 0.90 12.05
C GLU A 5 -9.86 0.69 13.50
N ARG A 6 -9.41 -0.53 13.86
CA ARG A 6 -9.04 -0.85 15.25
C ARG A 6 -7.91 0.04 15.77
N HIS A 7 -7.06 0.50 14.88
CA HIS A 7 -5.89 1.31 15.22
C HIS A 7 -5.96 2.71 14.62
N GLU A 8 -7.15 3.29 14.60
CA GLU A 8 -7.41 4.60 14.00
C GLU A 8 -6.47 5.68 14.53
N ARG A 9 -6.08 5.60 15.79
CA ARG A 9 -5.14 6.56 16.41
C ARG A 9 -3.72 6.38 15.88
N ASP A 10 -3.35 5.16 15.53
CA ASP A 10 -2.01 4.81 15.05
C ASP A 10 -1.94 4.72 13.54
N GLY A 11 -3.08 4.80 12.88
CA GLY A 11 -3.17 4.73 11.44
C GLY A 11 -4.27 3.80 10.94
N VAL A 12 -4.33 3.66 9.62
CA VAL A 12 -5.33 2.86 8.93
C VAL A 12 -4.62 1.94 7.94
N THR A 13 -5.10 0.70 7.85
CA THR A 13 -4.64 -0.25 6.84
C THR A 13 -5.76 -0.50 5.84
N ILE A 14 -5.48 -0.30 4.55
CA ILE A 14 -6.43 -0.54 3.47
C ILE A 14 -6.16 -1.92 2.88
N LEU A 15 -7.17 -2.78 2.93
CA LEU A 15 -7.07 -4.16 2.45
C LEU A 15 -8.39 -4.56 1.76
N GLY A 16 -8.51 -5.83 1.39
CA GLY A 16 -9.65 -6.35 0.66
C GLY A 16 -9.19 -6.81 -0.72
N GLY A 17 -10.06 -6.84 -1.74
CA GLY A 17 -9.70 -7.23 -3.10
C GLY A 17 -8.43 -6.54 -3.61
N GLU A 18 -8.43 -5.95 -4.78
CA GLU A 18 -7.29 -5.16 -5.25
C GLU A 18 -7.62 -3.67 -5.11
N PRO A 19 -7.12 -2.97 -4.07
CA PRO A 19 -7.45 -1.54 -3.88
C PRO A 19 -7.13 -0.67 -5.10
N PHE A 20 -6.02 -0.96 -5.79
CA PHE A 20 -5.61 -0.18 -6.96
C PHE A 20 -6.44 -0.46 -8.22
N ALA A 21 -7.31 -1.48 -8.22
CA ALA A 21 -8.29 -1.66 -9.28
C ALA A 21 -9.35 -0.55 -9.29
N GLN A 22 -9.49 0.15 -8.16
CA GLN A 22 -10.40 1.28 -8.00
C GLN A 22 -9.60 2.52 -7.64
N ALA A 23 -8.59 2.83 -8.44
CA ALA A 23 -7.62 3.88 -8.13
C ALA A 23 -8.25 5.26 -7.84
N PRO A 24 -9.25 5.75 -8.60
CA PRO A 24 -9.90 7.02 -8.24
C PRO A 24 -10.58 6.97 -6.87
N GLY A 25 -11.28 5.89 -6.56
CA GLY A 25 -11.93 5.71 -5.25
C GLY A 25 -10.92 5.58 -4.13
N LEU A 26 -9.86 4.83 -4.37
CA LEU A 26 -8.77 4.68 -3.41
C LEU A 26 -8.10 6.03 -3.13
N ASN A 27 -7.85 6.82 -4.17
CA ASN A 27 -7.25 8.14 -4.02
C ASN A 27 -8.16 9.07 -3.20
N ALA A 28 -9.45 9.06 -3.47
CA ALA A 28 -10.42 9.84 -2.70
C ALA A 28 -10.43 9.44 -1.22
N LEU A 29 -10.38 8.13 -0.94
CA LEU A 29 -10.32 7.62 0.43
C LEU A 29 -9.05 8.07 1.14
N VAL A 30 -7.90 7.95 0.49
CA VAL A 30 -6.61 8.35 1.09
C VAL A 30 -6.59 9.85 1.38
N LYS A 31 -7.10 10.66 0.45
CA LYS A 31 -7.19 12.11 0.67
C LYS A 31 -8.11 12.44 1.84
N THR A 32 -9.25 11.75 1.95
CA THR A 32 -10.16 11.92 3.08
C THR A 32 -9.49 11.58 4.41
N LEU A 33 -8.74 10.48 4.44
CA LEU A 33 -8.00 10.09 5.65
C LEU A 33 -6.97 11.14 6.05
N ARG A 34 -6.27 11.72 5.09
CA ARG A 34 -5.30 12.79 5.37
C ARG A 34 -5.99 14.06 5.88
N LEU A 35 -7.14 14.41 5.33
CA LEU A 35 -7.92 15.55 5.83
C LEU A 35 -8.37 15.34 7.28
N LYS A 36 -8.62 14.10 7.67
CA LYS A 36 -8.95 13.73 9.05
C LYS A 36 -7.71 13.55 9.92
N LYS A 37 -6.54 13.93 9.40
CA LYS A 37 -5.26 13.86 10.12
C LYS A 37 -4.85 12.45 10.52
N CYS A 38 -5.19 11.45 9.68
CA CYS A 38 -4.72 10.09 9.89
C CYS A 38 -3.19 10.08 9.84
N PRO A 39 -2.49 9.63 10.90
CA PRO A 39 -1.04 9.77 10.97
C PRO A 39 -0.28 8.77 10.11
N HIS A 40 -0.89 7.63 9.80
CA HIS A 40 -0.21 6.55 9.09
C HIS A 40 -1.20 5.77 8.23
N ILE A 41 -0.87 5.58 6.97
CA ILE A 41 -1.70 4.83 6.03
C ILE A 41 -0.87 3.72 5.41
N ALA A 42 -1.32 2.47 5.60
CA ALA A 42 -0.76 1.30 4.94
C ALA A 42 -1.77 0.77 3.92
N CYS A 43 -1.29 0.23 2.82
CA CYS A 43 -2.15 -0.31 1.78
C CYS A 43 -1.56 -1.61 1.24
N TYR A 44 -2.42 -2.61 1.07
CA TYR A 44 -2.06 -3.88 0.42
C TYR A 44 -2.33 -3.80 -1.08
N SER A 45 -1.50 -4.47 -1.87
CA SER A 45 -1.74 -4.66 -3.29
C SER A 45 -1.19 -6.01 -3.75
N GLY A 46 -1.88 -6.66 -4.66
CA GLY A 46 -1.35 -7.83 -5.37
C GLY A 46 -0.34 -7.46 -6.44
N TYR A 47 -0.32 -6.19 -6.87
CA TYR A 47 0.70 -5.69 -7.80
C TYR A 47 1.98 -5.32 -7.03
N THR A 48 3.12 -5.44 -7.71
CA THR A 48 4.37 -4.92 -7.15
C THR A 48 4.42 -3.41 -7.32
N LEU A 49 5.27 -2.74 -6.53
CA LEU A 49 5.45 -1.30 -6.65
C LEU A 49 5.91 -0.91 -8.05
N GLU A 50 6.78 -1.72 -8.65
CA GLU A 50 7.27 -1.49 -10.00
C GLU A 50 6.12 -1.47 -11.02
N VAL A 51 5.21 -2.46 -10.93
CA VAL A 51 4.02 -2.51 -11.79
C VAL A 51 3.09 -1.33 -11.53
N LEU A 52 2.91 -0.96 -10.27
CA LEU A 52 2.06 0.20 -9.91
C LEU A 52 2.63 1.49 -10.50
N ARG A 53 3.94 1.65 -10.47
CA ARG A 53 4.60 2.82 -11.09
C ARG A 53 4.39 2.87 -12.60
N GLU A 54 4.44 1.71 -13.28
CA GLU A 54 4.13 1.65 -14.70
C GLU A 54 2.68 2.01 -14.98
N LYS A 55 1.75 1.48 -14.18
CA LYS A 55 0.33 1.80 -14.32
C LYS A 55 0.03 3.27 -14.07
N ALA A 56 0.78 3.91 -13.18
CA ALA A 56 0.61 5.31 -12.82
C ALA A 56 0.84 6.25 -14.02
N VAL A 57 1.61 5.84 -15.01
CA VAL A 57 1.84 6.63 -16.22
C VAL A 57 0.52 6.90 -16.95
N LYS A 58 -0.36 5.90 -17.01
CA LYS A 58 -1.68 6.00 -17.66
C LYS A 58 -2.82 6.31 -16.70
N GLN A 59 -2.61 6.06 -15.42
CA GLN A 59 -3.61 6.26 -14.36
C GLN A 59 -3.03 7.13 -13.26
N PRO A 60 -3.07 8.46 -13.42
CA PRO A 60 -2.46 9.38 -12.44
C PRO A 60 -2.94 9.19 -11.01
N ALA A 61 -4.17 8.72 -10.81
CA ALA A 61 -4.69 8.44 -9.47
C ALA A 61 -3.82 7.43 -8.70
N ILE A 62 -3.23 6.45 -9.41
CA ILE A 62 -2.31 5.49 -8.78
C ILE A 62 -1.07 6.22 -8.24
N GLY A 63 -0.50 7.11 -9.04
CA GLY A 63 0.67 7.90 -8.62
C GLY A 63 0.35 8.78 -7.42
N GLU A 64 -0.84 9.39 -7.40
CA GLU A 64 -1.27 10.22 -6.26
C GLU A 64 -1.38 9.39 -4.99
N VAL A 65 -1.96 8.17 -5.06
CA VAL A 65 -2.04 7.26 -3.91
C VAL A 65 -0.64 6.90 -3.41
N LEU A 66 0.26 6.54 -4.32
CA LEU A 66 1.63 6.16 -3.95
C LEU A 66 2.39 7.30 -3.29
N ASN A 67 2.03 8.56 -3.58
CA ASN A 67 2.64 9.72 -2.94
C ASN A 67 2.09 10.01 -1.54
N GLU A 68 0.93 9.45 -1.19
CA GLU A 68 0.28 9.70 0.10
C GLU A 68 0.39 8.55 1.09
N VAL A 69 0.48 7.33 0.62
CA VAL A 69 0.54 6.14 1.47
C VAL A 69 1.93 6.03 2.09
N ASP A 70 1.98 5.61 3.35
CA ASP A 70 3.23 5.49 4.09
C ASP A 70 3.90 4.14 3.90
N VAL A 71 3.10 3.07 3.87
CA VAL A 71 3.59 1.69 3.72
C VAL A 71 2.76 0.96 2.68
N LEU A 72 3.43 0.30 1.76
CA LEU A 72 2.80 -0.57 0.77
C LEU A 72 3.25 -2.01 1.03
N ILE A 73 2.29 -2.91 1.20
CA ILE A 73 2.56 -4.35 1.24
C ILE A 73 2.26 -4.86 -0.17
N ASP A 74 3.28 -5.15 -0.94
CA ASP A 74 3.15 -5.44 -2.36
C ASP A 74 3.42 -6.89 -2.72
N GLY A 75 2.88 -7.29 -3.89
CA GLY A 75 3.07 -8.61 -4.45
C GLY A 75 1.88 -9.52 -4.23
N ALA A 76 1.60 -10.37 -5.22
CA ALA A 76 0.48 -11.30 -5.16
C ALA A 76 0.69 -12.35 -4.06
N TYR A 77 -0.39 -12.71 -3.37
CA TYR A 77 -0.33 -13.83 -2.43
C TYR A 77 -0.05 -15.13 -3.18
N VAL A 78 0.95 -15.86 -2.73
CA VAL A 78 1.31 -17.17 -3.28
C VAL A 78 1.19 -18.20 -2.16
N GLU A 79 0.19 -19.07 -2.23
CA GLU A 79 -0.11 -20.04 -1.18
C GLU A 79 1.10 -20.94 -0.85
N SER A 80 1.82 -21.39 -1.85
CA SER A 80 3.00 -22.24 -1.65
C SER A 80 4.12 -21.56 -0.85
N LEU A 81 4.08 -20.23 -0.72
CA LEU A 81 5.05 -19.44 0.02
C LEU A 81 4.50 -18.92 1.35
N SER A 82 3.31 -19.37 1.77
CA SER A 82 2.68 -18.89 3.00
C SER A 82 3.48 -19.23 4.26
N SER A 83 4.22 -20.36 4.25
CA SER A 83 5.05 -20.76 5.39
C SER A 83 6.27 -19.85 5.59
N SER A 84 6.65 -19.07 4.58
CA SER A 84 7.76 -18.11 4.67
C SER A 84 7.28 -16.67 4.83
N ALA A 85 5.98 -16.48 5.14
CA ALA A 85 5.43 -15.14 5.34
C ALA A 85 6.09 -14.44 6.52
N GLU A 86 6.30 -13.14 6.34
CA GLU A 86 6.80 -12.25 7.38
C GLU A 86 5.62 -11.56 8.07
N LEU A 87 5.91 -10.81 9.13
CA LEU A 87 4.91 -9.95 9.75
C LEU A 87 4.28 -9.03 8.69
N TRP A 88 2.96 -8.95 8.67
CA TRP A 88 2.15 -8.16 7.73
C TRP A 88 1.92 -8.83 6.38
N THR A 89 2.66 -9.86 6.00
CA THR A 89 2.50 -10.51 4.70
C THR A 89 1.76 -11.84 4.84
N GLY A 90 1.14 -12.29 3.73
CA GLY A 90 0.51 -13.60 3.65
C GLY A 90 1.40 -14.65 3.01
N SER A 91 2.45 -14.23 2.31
CA SER A 91 3.40 -15.14 1.65
C SER A 91 4.78 -14.50 1.59
N GLY A 92 5.82 -15.33 1.49
CA GLY A 92 7.20 -14.86 1.58
C GLY A 92 7.68 -13.99 0.44
N ASN A 93 6.98 -13.99 -0.70
CA ASN A 93 7.32 -13.13 -1.83
C ASN A 93 6.83 -11.68 -1.66
N GLN A 94 5.94 -11.43 -0.70
CA GLN A 94 5.41 -10.09 -0.48
C GLN A 94 6.40 -9.24 0.30
N ARG A 95 6.43 -7.95 -0.03
CA ARG A 95 7.35 -7.00 0.61
C ARG A 95 6.54 -5.98 1.41
N VAL A 96 7.11 -5.53 2.50
CA VAL A 96 6.58 -4.39 3.26
C VAL A 96 7.49 -3.22 2.95
N ILE A 97 6.99 -2.27 2.15
CA ILE A 97 7.79 -1.17 1.61
C ILE A 97 7.49 0.11 2.37
N ASP A 98 8.53 0.77 2.86
CA ASP A 98 8.44 2.11 3.42
C ASP A 98 8.40 3.11 2.25
N LEU A 99 7.20 3.54 1.87
CA LEU A 99 7.04 4.45 0.74
C LEU A 99 7.60 5.84 1.01
N ARG A 100 7.55 6.31 2.26
CA ARG A 100 8.14 7.60 2.62
C ARG A 100 9.65 7.58 2.39
N ALA A 101 10.32 6.57 2.94
CA ALA A 101 11.76 6.44 2.78
C ALA A 101 12.13 6.19 1.31
N SER A 102 11.29 5.42 0.60
CA SER A 102 11.52 5.13 -0.81
C SER A 102 11.45 6.39 -1.67
N ARG A 103 10.45 7.26 -1.42
CA ARG A 103 10.34 8.54 -2.14
C ARG A 103 11.53 9.45 -1.86
N LYS A 104 11.95 9.48 -0.60
CA LYS A 104 13.04 10.36 -0.14
C LYS A 104 14.38 9.95 -0.70
N SER A 105 14.64 8.64 -0.80
CA SER A 105 15.93 8.12 -1.24
C SER A 105 16.02 7.86 -2.74
N GLY A 106 14.88 7.81 -3.44
CA GLY A 106 14.83 7.47 -4.87
C GLY A 106 14.99 5.97 -5.16
N ARG A 107 14.94 5.13 -4.15
CA ARG A 107 15.05 3.67 -4.28
C ARG A 107 14.07 2.98 -3.35
N ILE A 108 13.78 1.70 -3.61
CA ILE A 108 12.86 0.94 -2.77
C ILE A 108 13.53 0.65 -1.42
N VAL A 109 12.88 1.09 -0.35
CA VAL A 109 13.32 0.88 1.03
C VAL A 109 12.29 0.03 1.74
N LEU A 110 12.73 -1.08 2.33
CA LEU A 110 11.84 -1.94 3.08
C LEU A 110 11.56 -1.34 4.46
N TYR A 111 10.36 -1.57 4.94
CA TYR A 111 9.93 -1.09 6.25
C TYR A 111 10.58 -1.92 7.36
N SER A 112 11.10 -1.26 8.35
CA SER A 112 11.77 -1.94 9.47
C SER A 112 11.28 -1.46 10.82
#